data_27a91171c07b6ba0c81e6176f4c7e6a6
#
_entry.id   27a91171c07b6ba0c81e6176f4c7e6a6
#
_cell.length_a   1.000
_cell.length_b   1.000
_cell.length_c   1.000
_cell.angle_alpha   90.00
_cell.angle_beta   90.00
_cell.angle_gamma   90.00
#
_symmetry.space_group_name_H-M   'P 1'
#
loop_
_entity.id
_entity.type
_entity.pdbx_description
1 polymer ?
#
loop_
_entity_poly.entity_id
_entity_poly.type
_entity_poly.pdbx_seq_one_letter_code
_entity_poly.pdbx_strand_id
1 'polypeptide(L)'
;NLANRLDAGAPVQALANPHLSSSSPPSATQSGPHTRAVLVGVDFGKDAGFDTTLDELALLAQSAGDEPVARIVARRKAPDAALFIGSGKADEIKSLVLATDAQGVIFDQALSPAQQRNLEKHLGVPVADRTALILDIFAARAQSHEGKLQVELARLQYVATRLVRRWSHLERQSGGIGMRGGPGEAQIELDRRMIGDRIKSVKERLEKVKRQRGTQRKARERRGSFRISLVGYTNAGKSTLFNRMTNAEVY
;
A
#
# COMPACT_ATOMS: atom_id res chain seq x y z
N ASN A 1 55.07 38.87 -13.30
CA ASN A 1 54.11 39.67 -12.54
C ASN A 1 52.80 39.84 -13.31
N LEU A 2 52.00 38.84 -13.35
CA LEU A 2 50.63 38.94 -13.83
C LEU A 2 49.79 38.03 -12.96
N ALA A 3 49.28 38.59 -11.90
CA ALA A 3 48.23 38.01 -11.07
C ALA A 3 47.00 38.93 -11.17
N ASN A 4 45.83 38.30 -11.11
CA ASN A 4 44.51 38.88 -10.91
C ASN A 4 43.71 39.39 -12.12
N ARG A 5 42.84 38.49 -12.54
CA ARG A 5 41.44 38.84 -12.79
C ARG A 5 40.62 37.55 -12.76
N LEU A 6 40.00 37.28 -11.63
CA LEU A 6 38.91 36.31 -11.51
C LEU A 6 37.61 37.09 -11.66
N ASP A 7 36.94 36.87 -12.76
CA ASP A 7 35.62 37.40 -13.02
C ASP A 7 34.57 36.63 -12.22
N ALA A 8 33.75 37.39 -11.56
CA ALA A 8 32.60 36.93 -10.77
C ALA A 8 31.55 36.26 -11.68
N GLY A 9 31.31 35.00 -11.50
CA GLY A 9 30.20 34.27 -12.10
C GLY A 9 28.87 34.76 -11.52
N ALA A 10 28.01 35.30 -12.41
CA ALA A 10 26.65 35.69 -12.10
C ALA A 10 25.81 34.47 -11.62
N PRO A 11 24.87 34.66 -10.69
CA PRO A 11 23.99 33.57 -10.25
C PRO A 11 23.02 33.19 -11.36
N VAL A 12 22.98 31.93 -11.68
CA VAL A 12 21.98 31.32 -12.57
C VAL A 12 20.61 31.51 -11.91
N GLN A 13 19.82 32.43 -12.46
CA GLN A 13 18.42 32.57 -12.09
C GLN A 13 17.67 31.28 -12.46
N ALA A 14 17.20 30.59 -11.47
CA ALA A 14 16.25 29.53 -11.62
C ALA A 14 14.95 30.08 -12.22
N LEU A 15 14.67 29.73 -13.47
CA LEU A 15 13.39 29.96 -14.12
C LEU A 15 12.32 29.12 -13.37
N ALA A 16 11.65 29.79 -12.46
CA ALA A 16 10.44 29.27 -11.84
C ALA A 16 9.35 29.22 -12.91
N ASN A 17 8.97 28.02 -13.34
CA ASN A 17 7.77 27.79 -14.13
C ASN A 17 6.53 27.90 -13.22
N PRO A 18 5.65 28.91 -13.40
CA PRO A 18 4.51 29.12 -12.50
C PRO A 18 3.25 28.29 -12.84
N HIS A 19 3.33 27.19 -13.60
CA HIS A 19 2.18 26.41 -14.04
C HIS A 19 2.27 24.91 -13.79
N LEU A 20 3.07 24.46 -12.83
CA LEU A 20 2.91 23.14 -12.27
C LEU A 20 2.01 23.27 -11.03
N SER A 21 0.71 23.38 -11.28
CA SER A 21 -0.29 23.04 -10.27
C SER A 21 0.02 21.61 -9.85
N SER A 22 0.43 21.45 -8.60
CA SER A 22 0.71 20.20 -7.92
C SER A 22 -0.56 19.33 -7.86
N SER A 23 -0.87 18.63 -8.95
CA SER A 23 -1.69 17.46 -8.87
C SER A 23 -0.80 16.34 -8.30
N SER A 24 -0.73 16.30 -6.99
CA SER A 24 -0.22 15.15 -6.26
C SER A 24 -0.88 13.90 -6.81
N PRO A 25 -0.14 12.81 -7.10
CA PRO A 25 -0.77 11.53 -7.41
C PRO A 25 -1.75 11.22 -6.27
N PRO A 26 -2.94 10.64 -6.57
CA PRO A 26 -3.91 10.31 -5.54
C PRO A 26 -3.18 9.46 -4.50
N SER A 27 -3.06 10.01 -3.31
CA SER A 27 -2.41 9.42 -2.16
C SER A 27 -2.99 8.02 -1.96
N ALA A 28 -2.16 6.99 -2.23
CA ALA A 28 -2.33 5.72 -1.57
C ALA A 28 -2.43 6.07 -0.08
N THR A 29 -3.56 5.76 0.51
CA THR A 29 -4.00 5.99 1.87
C THR A 29 -2.83 6.31 2.81
N GLN A 30 -2.50 7.59 2.97
CA GLN A 30 -1.73 8.04 4.10
C GLN A 30 -2.71 8.04 5.26
N SER A 31 -2.81 6.91 5.95
CA SER A 31 -3.36 6.88 7.28
C SER A 31 -2.43 7.74 8.13
N GLY A 32 -2.82 8.99 8.33
CA GLY A 32 -2.25 9.82 9.38
C GLY A 32 -2.51 9.13 10.72
N PRO A 33 -1.76 9.46 11.79
CA PRO A 33 -1.99 8.87 13.09
C PRO A 33 -3.46 9.07 13.50
N HIS A 34 -4.15 7.95 13.79
CA HIS A 34 -5.54 7.89 14.28
C HIS A 34 -6.66 8.21 13.27
N THR A 35 -6.66 7.59 12.11
CA THR A 35 -7.82 7.63 11.21
C THR A 35 -8.96 6.80 11.79
N ARG A 36 -10.12 7.40 11.99
CA ARG A 36 -11.32 6.68 12.46
C ARG A 36 -11.87 5.81 11.34
N ALA A 37 -11.93 4.50 11.57
CA ALA A 37 -12.29 3.53 10.55
C ALA A 37 -13.45 2.61 10.94
N VAL A 38 -14.37 2.38 9.99
CA VAL A 38 -15.40 1.34 10.09
C VAL A 38 -14.84 0.04 9.54
N LEU A 39 -14.93 -1.04 10.30
CA LEU A 39 -14.49 -2.38 9.88
C LEU A 39 -15.66 -3.15 9.28
N VAL A 40 -15.43 -3.77 8.13
CA VAL A 40 -16.44 -4.53 7.39
C VAL A 40 -15.96 -5.95 7.17
N GLY A 41 -16.70 -6.92 7.70
CA GLY A 41 -16.50 -8.33 7.41
C GLY A 41 -17.65 -8.88 6.57
N VAL A 42 -17.33 -9.79 5.64
CA VAL A 42 -18.35 -10.46 4.82
C VAL A 42 -18.33 -11.95 5.10
N ASP A 43 -19.40 -12.43 5.72
CA ASP A 43 -19.60 -13.84 6.02
C ASP A 43 -20.26 -14.54 4.81
N PHE A 44 -19.54 -15.49 4.22
CA PHE A 44 -20.05 -16.33 3.13
C PHE A 44 -20.60 -17.67 3.62
N GLY A 45 -20.72 -17.86 4.94
CA GLY A 45 -21.27 -19.08 5.56
C GLY A 45 -20.31 -20.28 5.50
N LYS A 46 -19.02 -20.04 5.25
CA LYS A 46 -18.00 -21.10 5.14
C LYS A 46 -17.03 -21.15 6.33
N ASP A 47 -16.93 -20.08 7.11
CA ASP A 47 -15.93 -19.94 8.16
C ASP A 47 -16.56 -19.99 9.55
N ALA A 48 -16.25 -21.06 10.29
CA ALA A 48 -16.68 -21.22 11.69
C ALA A 48 -16.04 -20.21 12.67
N GLY A 49 -15.04 -19.45 12.23
CA GLY A 49 -14.28 -18.48 13.04
C GLY A 49 -14.42 -17.04 12.59
N PHE A 50 -15.53 -16.66 11.96
CA PHE A 50 -15.72 -15.33 11.36
C PHE A 50 -15.57 -14.19 12.38
N ASP A 51 -16.08 -14.34 13.60
CA ASP A 51 -15.97 -13.31 14.64
C ASP A 51 -14.51 -13.08 15.06
N THR A 52 -13.69 -14.13 15.09
CA THR A 52 -12.26 -14.03 15.40
C THR A 52 -11.48 -13.31 14.32
N THR A 53 -11.88 -13.41 13.04
CA THR A 53 -11.24 -12.67 11.94
C THR A 53 -11.49 -11.17 12.01
N LEU A 54 -12.67 -10.75 12.44
CA LEU A 54 -12.98 -9.35 12.68
C LEU A 54 -12.26 -8.78 13.91
N ASP A 55 -12.08 -9.56 14.95
CA ASP A 55 -11.25 -9.16 16.09
C ASP A 55 -9.78 -8.97 15.68
N GLU A 56 -9.27 -9.90 14.86
CA GLU A 56 -7.93 -9.77 14.29
C GLU A 56 -7.81 -8.52 13.40
N LEU A 57 -8.81 -8.24 12.56
CA LEU A 57 -8.83 -7.04 11.72
C LEU A 57 -8.77 -5.77 12.56
N ALA A 58 -9.48 -5.73 13.70
CA ALA A 58 -9.43 -4.60 14.60
C ALA A 58 -8.04 -4.38 15.20
N LEU A 59 -7.36 -5.45 15.61
CA LEU A 59 -5.98 -5.39 16.10
C LEU A 59 -5.00 -4.95 15.00
N LEU A 60 -5.21 -5.39 13.76
CA LEU A 60 -4.41 -4.95 12.62
C LEU A 60 -4.63 -3.45 12.34
N ALA A 61 -5.88 -2.96 12.35
CA ALA A 61 -6.17 -1.54 12.16
C ALA A 61 -5.50 -0.68 13.24
N GLN A 62 -5.61 -1.07 14.51
CA GLN A 62 -4.90 -0.40 15.61
C GLN A 62 -3.38 -0.44 15.42
N SER A 63 -2.83 -1.55 14.93
CA SER A 63 -1.39 -1.67 14.63
C SER A 63 -0.93 -0.77 13.49
N ALA A 64 -1.83 -0.39 12.59
CA ALA A 64 -1.59 0.58 11.51
C ALA A 64 -1.70 2.03 11.99
N GLY A 65 -2.25 2.25 13.18
CA GLY A 65 -2.53 3.58 13.73
C GLY A 65 -3.97 4.05 13.49
N ASP A 66 -4.85 3.18 12.99
CA ASP A 66 -6.27 3.48 12.82
C ASP A 66 -7.06 3.20 14.11
N GLU A 67 -8.13 3.97 14.32
CA GLU A 67 -9.08 3.78 15.42
C GLU A 67 -10.34 3.07 14.89
N PRO A 68 -10.59 1.79 15.21
CA PRO A 68 -11.83 1.11 14.85
C PRO A 68 -13.00 1.69 15.63
N VAL A 69 -13.88 2.47 14.99
CA VAL A 69 -15.03 3.13 15.63
C VAL A 69 -16.31 2.32 15.54
N ALA A 70 -16.43 1.43 14.56
CA ALA A 70 -17.57 0.54 14.41
C ALA A 70 -17.20 -0.72 13.62
N ARG A 71 -18.01 -1.77 13.79
CA ARG A 71 -17.89 -3.04 13.05
C ARG A 71 -19.23 -3.37 12.42
N ILE A 72 -19.21 -3.86 11.20
CA ILE A 72 -20.40 -4.29 10.49
C ILE A 72 -20.16 -5.62 9.78
N VAL A 73 -21.16 -6.50 9.84
CA VAL A 73 -21.14 -7.81 9.20
C VAL A 73 -22.14 -7.82 8.06
N ALA A 74 -21.69 -8.26 6.89
CA ALA A 74 -22.58 -8.57 5.77
C ALA A 74 -22.62 -10.09 5.55
N ARG A 75 -23.82 -10.68 5.51
CA ARG A 75 -23.98 -12.11 5.17
C ARG A 75 -24.39 -12.25 3.72
N ARG A 76 -23.63 -13.02 2.95
CA ARG A 76 -23.89 -13.24 1.52
C ARG A 76 -23.47 -14.64 1.08
N LYS A 77 -24.15 -15.18 0.06
CA LYS A 77 -23.76 -16.45 -0.55
C LYS A 77 -22.56 -16.30 -1.49
N ALA A 78 -22.43 -15.13 -2.13
CA ALA A 78 -21.34 -14.79 -3.05
C ALA A 78 -21.09 -13.27 -3.06
N PRO A 79 -19.86 -12.83 -3.37
CA PRO A 79 -19.56 -11.40 -3.50
C PRO A 79 -20.34 -10.79 -4.67
N ASP A 80 -20.85 -9.57 -4.45
CA ASP A 80 -21.46 -8.77 -5.51
C ASP A 80 -20.38 -8.25 -6.48
N ALA A 81 -20.67 -8.25 -7.77
CA ALA A 81 -19.71 -7.86 -8.80
C ALA A 81 -19.33 -6.37 -8.72
N ALA A 82 -20.29 -5.51 -8.35
CA ALA A 82 -20.11 -4.06 -8.34
C ALA A 82 -19.62 -3.52 -7.00
N LEU A 83 -20.27 -3.91 -5.89
CA LEU A 83 -20.04 -3.35 -4.55
C LEU A 83 -19.53 -4.38 -3.54
N PHE A 84 -19.26 -5.62 -3.94
CA PHE A 84 -18.87 -6.73 -3.07
C PHE A 84 -19.94 -7.16 -2.06
N ILE A 85 -20.59 -6.20 -1.39
CA ILE A 85 -21.61 -6.41 -0.34
C ILE A 85 -23.05 -6.15 -0.80
N GLY A 86 -23.26 -5.59 -1.99
CA GLY A 86 -24.56 -5.13 -2.48
C GLY A 86 -24.97 -3.76 -1.95
N SER A 87 -25.92 -3.11 -2.66
CA SER A 87 -26.28 -1.70 -2.43
C SER A 87 -26.87 -1.43 -1.04
N GLY A 88 -27.84 -2.21 -0.59
CA GLY A 88 -28.48 -1.97 0.71
C GLY A 88 -27.51 -2.02 1.89
N LYS A 89 -26.53 -2.95 1.86
CA LYS A 89 -25.50 -3.00 2.91
C LYS A 89 -24.49 -1.86 2.76
N ALA A 90 -24.21 -1.41 1.52
CA ALA A 90 -23.38 -0.24 1.30
C ALA A 90 -24.05 1.04 1.85
N ASP A 91 -25.36 1.18 1.72
CA ASP A 91 -26.13 2.31 2.31
C ASP A 91 -26.08 2.28 3.83
N GLU A 92 -26.18 1.10 4.44
CA GLU A 92 -26.04 0.92 5.89
C GLU A 92 -24.64 1.34 6.37
N ILE A 93 -23.56 0.92 5.66
CA ILE A 93 -22.20 1.35 5.96
C ILE A 93 -22.05 2.85 5.80
N LYS A 94 -22.62 3.45 4.76
CA LYS A 94 -22.59 4.90 4.55
C LYS A 94 -23.24 5.66 5.71
N SER A 95 -24.38 5.21 6.18
CA SER A 95 -25.06 5.77 7.33
C SER A 95 -24.21 5.66 8.59
N LEU A 96 -23.53 4.52 8.78
CA LEU A 96 -22.64 4.29 9.92
C LEU A 96 -21.38 5.19 9.85
N VAL A 97 -20.80 5.36 8.68
CA VAL A 97 -19.67 6.28 8.44
C VAL A 97 -20.04 7.70 8.85
N LEU A 98 -21.21 8.19 8.45
CA LEU A 98 -21.71 9.51 8.83
C LEU A 98 -22.00 9.61 10.33
N ALA A 99 -22.61 8.59 10.91
CA ALA A 99 -22.97 8.59 12.35
C ALA A 99 -21.74 8.54 13.26
N THR A 100 -20.67 7.90 12.82
CA THR A 100 -19.44 7.74 13.61
C THR A 100 -18.35 8.74 13.23
N ASP A 101 -18.59 9.63 12.27
CA ASP A 101 -17.58 10.53 11.69
C ASP A 101 -16.31 9.77 11.27
N ALA A 102 -16.50 8.59 10.66
CA ALA A 102 -15.39 7.76 10.19
C ALA A 102 -14.78 8.33 8.92
N GLN A 103 -13.47 8.31 8.84
CA GLN A 103 -12.69 8.86 7.74
C GLN A 103 -12.30 7.78 6.73
N GLY A 104 -12.57 6.52 7.01
CA GLY A 104 -12.28 5.39 6.14
C GLY A 104 -13.06 4.13 6.48
N VAL A 105 -13.04 3.19 5.55
CA VAL A 105 -13.67 1.87 5.71
C VAL A 105 -12.65 0.79 5.36
N ILE A 106 -12.52 -0.23 6.21
CA ILE A 106 -11.56 -1.32 6.04
C ILE A 106 -12.35 -2.63 5.89
N PHE A 107 -12.15 -3.31 4.76
CA PHE A 107 -12.72 -4.62 4.48
C PHE A 107 -11.76 -5.73 4.89
N ASP A 108 -12.28 -6.77 5.54
CA ASP A 108 -11.51 -7.96 5.88
C ASP A 108 -11.10 -8.77 4.64
N GLN A 109 -11.97 -8.81 3.64
CA GLN A 109 -11.70 -9.53 2.40
C GLN A 109 -11.02 -8.64 1.35
N ALA A 110 -10.25 -9.30 0.46
CA ALA A 110 -9.63 -8.61 -0.67
C ALA A 110 -10.70 -8.11 -1.66
N LEU A 111 -10.59 -6.84 -2.03
CA LEU A 111 -11.47 -6.19 -2.99
C LEU A 111 -10.83 -6.16 -4.38
N SER A 112 -11.63 -6.36 -5.42
CA SER A 112 -11.17 -6.02 -6.76
C SER A 112 -11.04 -4.49 -6.90
N PRO A 113 -10.16 -4.00 -7.79
CA PRO A 113 -10.01 -2.55 -8.00
C PRO A 113 -11.29 -1.84 -8.43
N ALA A 114 -12.21 -2.54 -9.11
CA ALA A 114 -13.50 -2.01 -9.50
C ALA A 114 -14.45 -1.88 -8.30
N GLN A 115 -14.50 -2.91 -7.46
CA GLN A 115 -15.31 -2.91 -6.24
C GLN A 115 -14.85 -1.83 -5.26
N GLN A 116 -13.54 -1.72 -5.03
CA GLN A 116 -12.99 -0.69 -4.16
C GLN A 116 -13.41 0.70 -4.61
N ARG A 117 -13.22 1.05 -5.88
CA ARG A 117 -13.60 2.35 -6.42
C ARG A 117 -15.11 2.61 -6.35
N ASN A 118 -15.93 1.60 -6.65
CA ASN A 118 -17.37 1.75 -6.57
C ASN A 118 -17.82 1.99 -5.13
N LEU A 119 -17.20 1.29 -4.17
CA LEU A 119 -17.42 1.51 -2.74
C LEU A 119 -16.97 2.91 -2.31
N GLU A 120 -15.78 3.36 -2.68
CA GLU A 120 -15.29 4.72 -2.40
C GLU A 120 -16.25 5.79 -2.92
N LYS A 121 -16.71 5.62 -4.17
CA LYS A 121 -17.70 6.53 -4.78
C LYS A 121 -19.03 6.53 -4.04
N HIS A 122 -19.49 5.36 -3.58
CA HIS A 122 -20.77 5.21 -2.90
C HIS A 122 -20.72 5.72 -1.45
N LEU A 123 -19.65 5.40 -0.73
CA LEU A 123 -19.47 5.73 0.68
C LEU A 123 -18.98 7.17 0.90
N GLY A 124 -18.28 7.76 -0.07
CA GLY A 124 -17.69 9.10 0.04
C GLY A 124 -16.40 9.17 0.86
N VAL A 125 -15.87 8.04 1.31
CA VAL A 125 -14.64 7.93 2.09
C VAL A 125 -13.70 6.88 1.47
N PRO A 126 -12.39 6.94 1.73
CA PRO A 126 -11.44 5.93 1.29
C PRO A 126 -11.80 4.53 1.78
N VAL A 127 -11.58 3.54 0.92
CA VAL A 127 -11.82 2.12 1.22
C VAL A 127 -10.51 1.35 1.08
N ALA A 128 -10.12 0.67 2.15
CA ALA A 128 -8.98 -0.24 2.15
C ALA A 128 -9.45 -1.69 2.28
N ASP A 129 -8.63 -2.63 1.83
CA ASP A 129 -8.81 -4.05 2.13
C ASP A 129 -7.71 -4.53 3.09
N ARG A 130 -7.84 -5.74 3.60
CA ARG A 130 -6.87 -6.36 4.51
C ARG A 130 -5.44 -6.34 3.93
N THR A 131 -5.29 -6.49 2.60
CA THR A 131 -3.98 -6.47 1.94
C THR A 131 -3.34 -5.08 2.03
N ALA A 132 -4.10 -4.02 1.75
CA ALA A 132 -3.62 -2.65 1.88
C ALA A 132 -3.19 -2.35 3.33
N LEU A 133 -4.03 -2.71 4.30
CA LEU A 133 -3.75 -2.52 5.72
C LEU A 133 -2.46 -3.21 6.16
N ILE A 134 -2.24 -4.48 5.78
CA ILE A 134 -1.02 -5.23 6.07
C ILE A 134 0.21 -4.55 5.44
N LEU A 135 0.09 -4.06 4.20
CA LEU A 135 1.17 -3.33 3.54
C LEU A 135 1.52 -2.03 4.26
N ASP A 136 0.53 -1.32 4.81
CA ASP A 136 0.75 -0.10 5.58
C ASP A 136 1.43 -0.40 6.92
N ILE A 137 1.04 -1.47 7.61
CA ILE A 137 1.72 -1.94 8.83
C ILE A 137 3.19 -2.29 8.53
N PHE A 138 3.46 -3.02 7.46
CA PHE A 138 4.83 -3.34 7.07
C PHE A 138 5.64 -2.10 6.69
N ALA A 139 5.02 -1.12 6.03
CA ALA A 139 5.68 0.14 5.70
C ALA A 139 6.10 0.93 6.94
N ALA A 140 5.22 0.98 7.95
CA ALA A 140 5.51 1.64 9.22
C ALA A 140 6.60 0.92 10.04
N ARG A 141 6.62 -0.42 9.99
CA ARG A 141 7.54 -1.24 10.81
C ARG A 141 8.86 -1.60 10.13
N ALA A 142 9.00 -1.41 8.81
CA ALA A 142 10.21 -1.75 8.09
C ALA A 142 11.38 -0.85 8.50
N GLN A 143 12.36 -1.38 9.24
CA GLN A 143 13.54 -0.65 9.67
C GLN A 143 14.73 -0.86 8.74
N SER A 144 14.94 -2.10 8.26
CA SER A 144 16.07 -2.40 7.41
C SER A 144 15.91 -1.83 6.01
N HIS A 145 17.02 -1.43 5.37
CA HIS A 145 16.99 -0.92 3.99
C HIS A 145 16.39 -1.93 3.00
N GLU A 146 16.70 -3.21 3.16
CA GLU A 146 16.10 -4.27 2.33
C GLU A 146 14.60 -4.42 2.60
N GLY A 147 14.17 -4.42 3.87
CA GLY A 147 12.75 -4.49 4.23
C GLY A 147 11.95 -3.32 3.65
N LYS A 148 12.48 -2.09 3.74
CA LYS A 148 11.85 -0.90 3.13
C LYS A 148 11.67 -1.05 1.62
N LEU A 149 12.70 -1.57 0.91
CA LEU A 149 12.61 -1.81 -0.53
C LEU A 149 11.62 -2.94 -0.88
N GLN A 150 11.54 -3.99 -0.07
CA GLN A 150 10.58 -5.09 -0.28
C GLN A 150 9.14 -4.61 -0.10
N VAL A 151 8.87 -3.81 0.94
CA VAL A 151 7.56 -3.23 1.17
C VAL A 151 7.20 -2.22 0.10
N GLU A 152 8.15 -1.35 -0.31
CA GLU A 152 7.96 -0.42 -1.43
C GLU A 152 7.58 -1.17 -2.71
N LEU A 153 8.27 -2.28 -3.02
CA LEU A 153 7.95 -3.10 -4.18
C LEU A 153 6.55 -3.69 -4.10
N ALA A 154 6.16 -4.26 -2.96
CA ALA A 154 4.84 -4.84 -2.76
C ALA A 154 3.73 -3.79 -2.89
N ARG A 155 3.92 -2.58 -2.31
CA ARG A 155 2.98 -1.45 -2.46
C ARG A 155 2.84 -1.00 -3.90
N LEU A 156 3.95 -0.84 -4.63
CA LEU A 156 3.92 -0.46 -6.04
C LEU A 156 3.19 -1.50 -6.90
N GLN A 157 3.41 -2.79 -6.64
CA GLN A 157 2.70 -3.87 -7.34
C GLN A 157 1.20 -3.85 -7.03
N TYR A 158 0.83 -3.64 -5.77
CA TYR A 158 -0.57 -3.51 -5.36
C TYR A 158 -1.26 -2.32 -6.06
N VAL A 159 -0.63 -1.14 -6.06
CA VAL A 159 -1.14 0.06 -6.74
C VAL A 159 -1.22 -0.14 -8.26
N ALA A 160 -0.21 -0.78 -8.87
CA ALA A 160 -0.21 -1.08 -10.30
C ALA A 160 -1.43 -1.90 -10.75
N THR A 161 -1.88 -2.87 -9.94
CA THR A 161 -3.09 -3.65 -10.23
C THR A 161 -4.37 -2.82 -10.19
N ARG A 162 -4.37 -1.76 -9.39
CA ARG A 162 -5.52 -0.86 -9.21
C ARG A 162 -5.60 0.23 -10.28
N LEU A 163 -4.49 0.67 -10.82
CA LEU A 163 -4.45 1.62 -11.94
C LEU A 163 -4.99 1.02 -13.24
N VAL A 164 -4.63 -0.20 -13.57
CA VAL A 164 -5.00 -0.85 -14.85
C VAL A 164 -6.50 -0.92 -15.07
N ARG A 165 -7.32 -1.01 -14.00
CA ARG A 165 -8.78 -1.13 -14.08
C ARG A 165 -9.55 0.16 -13.77
N ARG A 166 -8.87 1.22 -13.40
CA ARG A 166 -9.54 2.47 -13.01
C ARG A 166 -10.22 3.16 -14.20
N TRP A 167 -9.81 2.84 -15.44
CA TRP A 167 -10.12 3.62 -16.63
C TRP A 167 -10.79 2.83 -17.77
N SER A 168 -10.96 1.52 -17.67
CA SER A 168 -11.67 0.73 -18.68
C SER A 168 -13.14 1.13 -18.89
N HIS A 169 -13.70 1.96 -18.01
CA HIS A 169 -15.04 2.51 -18.14
C HIS A 169 -15.11 3.78 -18.97
N LEU A 170 -14.03 4.55 -19.09
CA LEU A 170 -13.98 5.75 -19.94
C LEU A 170 -13.91 5.39 -21.42
N GLU A 171 -13.28 4.26 -21.77
CA GLU A 171 -13.26 3.74 -23.14
C GLU A 171 -14.67 3.41 -23.67
N ARG A 172 -15.59 2.96 -22.82
CA ARG A 172 -16.96 2.62 -23.20
C ARG A 172 -17.89 3.84 -23.31
N GLN A 173 -17.56 4.95 -22.67
CA GLN A 173 -18.35 6.18 -22.72
C GLN A 173 -17.95 7.12 -23.85
N SER A 174 -16.78 6.92 -24.45
CA SER A 174 -16.24 7.71 -25.56
C SER A 174 -16.52 7.05 -26.93
N GLY A 175 -17.71 6.48 -27.13
CA GLY A 175 -18.20 5.96 -28.40
C GLY A 175 -18.59 7.08 -29.38
N GLY A 176 -17.70 8.01 -29.66
CA GLY A 176 -17.87 9.10 -30.64
C GLY A 176 -16.61 9.23 -31.50
N ILE A 177 -16.73 8.70 -32.72
CA ILE A 177 -16.03 9.04 -33.98
C ILE A 177 -14.74 9.87 -33.82
N GLY A 178 -13.57 9.23 -33.90
CA GLY A 178 -12.44 9.84 -34.63
C GLY A 178 -11.35 10.56 -33.87
N MET A 179 -11.14 10.39 -32.56
CA MET A 179 -9.91 10.88 -31.91
C MET A 179 -9.25 9.76 -31.10
N ARG A 180 -8.13 9.26 -31.58
CA ARG A 180 -7.25 8.35 -30.85
C ARG A 180 -6.68 9.07 -29.63
N GLY A 181 -7.02 8.58 -28.43
CA GLY A 181 -6.39 8.99 -27.18
C GLY A 181 -6.87 10.34 -26.65
N GLY A 182 -7.89 10.35 -25.76
CA GLY A 182 -8.24 11.53 -24.99
C GLY A 182 -7.14 11.87 -23.98
N PRO A 183 -7.06 13.13 -23.47
CA PRO A 183 -6.04 13.56 -22.50
C PRO A 183 -5.99 12.71 -21.23
N GLY A 184 -7.08 12.01 -20.90
CA GLY A 184 -7.13 11.06 -19.78
C GLY A 184 -6.40 9.74 -20.04
N GLU A 185 -6.42 9.20 -21.24
CA GLU A 185 -5.68 7.97 -21.61
C GLU A 185 -4.18 8.21 -21.57
N ALA A 186 -3.70 9.35 -22.08
CA ALA A 186 -2.31 9.72 -22.05
C ALA A 186 -1.77 9.84 -20.60
N GLN A 187 -2.58 10.37 -19.68
CA GLN A 187 -2.17 10.50 -18.28
C GLN A 187 -2.04 9.14 -17.58
N ILE A 188 -2.95 8.21 -17.85
CA ILE A 188 -2.91 6.86 -17.26
C ILE A 188 -1.74 6.05 -17.76
N GLU A 189 -1.51 6.13 -19.06
CA GLU A 189 -0.38 5.43 -19.67
C GLU A 189 0.94 5.96 -19.11
N LEU A 190 1.00 7.27 -18.85
CA LEU A 190 2.12 7.91 -18.16
C LEU A 190 2.25 7.39 -16.73
N ASP A 191 1.17 7.39 -15.95
CA ASP A 191 1.17 6.90 -14.56
C ASP A 191 1.58 5.43 -14.48
N ARG A 192 1.06 4.60 -15.39
CA ARG A 192 1.42 3.17 -15.49
C ARG A 192 2.88 3.00 -15.82
N ARG A 193 3.41 3.80 -16.74
CA ARG A 193 4.82 3.79 -17.12
C ARG A 193 5.70 4.21 -15.94
N MET A 194 5.36 5.31 -15.26
CA MET A 194 6.08 5.78 -14.07
C MET A 194 6.13 4.72 -12.96
N ILE A 195 5.02 4.04 -12.69
CA ILE A 195 5.00 2.94 -11.70
C ILE A 195 5.81 1.76 -12.20
N GLY A 196 5.75 1.41 -13.48
CA GLY A 196 6.57 0.36 -14.08
C GLY A 196 8.07 0.65 -13.92
N ASP A 197 8.49 1.86 -14.24
CA ASP A 197 9.88 2.31 -14.08
C ASP A 197 10.32 2.30 -12.62
N ARG A 198 9.43 2.72 -11.70
CA ARG A 198 9.72 2.66 -10.27
C ARG A 198 9.87 1.22 -9.76
N ILE A 199 9.00 0.29 -10.19
CA ILE A 199 9.11 -1.13 -9.88
C ILE A 199 10.44 -1.69 -10.37
N LYS A 200 10.86 -1.36 -11.59
CA LYS A 200 12.14 -1.77 -12.15
C LYS A 200 13.31 -1.25 -11.30
N SER A 201 13.33 0.03 -11.00
CA SER A 201 14.38 0.65 -10.16
C SER A 201 14.47 -0.01 -8.77
N VAL A 202 13.33 -0.25 -8.11
CA VAL A 202 13.32 -0.91 -6.79
C VAL A 202 13.84 -2.35 -6.88
N LYS A 203 13.47 -3.10 -7.91
CA LYS A 203 14.01 -4.46 -8.15
C LYS A 203 15.53 -4.45 -8.34
N GLU A 204 16.05 -3.52 -9.14
CA GLU A 204 17.50 -3.37 -9.34
C GLU A 204 18.24 -3.06 -8.02
N ARG A 205 17.66 -2.18 -7.19
CA ARG A 205 18.21 -1.88 -5.86
C ARG A 205 18.19 -3.09 -4.93
N LEU A 206 17.13 -3.88 -4.95
CA LEU A 206 17.03 -5.14 -4.18
C LEU A 206 18.10 -6.15 -4.62
N GLU A 207 18.30 -6.32 -5.92
CA GLU A 207 19.35 -7.20 -6.42
C GLU A 207 20.76 -6.72 -6.03
N LYS A 208 21.00 -5.42 -6.00
CA LYS A 208 22.26 -4.86 -5.49
C LYS A 208 22.49 -5.19 -4.01
N VAL A 209 21.47 -5.01 -3.18
CA VAL A 209 21.54 -5.38 -1.75
C VAL A 209 21.81 -6.87 -1.58
N LYS A 210 21.15 -7.71 -2.34
CA LYS A 210 21.32 -9.17 -2.32
C LYS A 210 22.74 -9.59 -2.70
N ARG A 211 23.33 -8.98 -3.74
CA ARG A 211 24.74 -9.20 -4.11
C ARG A 211 25.70 -8.77 -3.00
N GLN A 212 25.49 -7.61 -2.39
CA GLN A 212 26.31 -7.12 -1.27
C GLN A 212 26.27 -8.09 -0.08
N ARG A 213 25.08 -8.59 0.28
CA ARG A 213 24.94 -9.61 1.34
C ARG A 213 25.62 -10.91 0.97
N GLY A 214 25.57 -11.34 -0.30
CA GLY A 214 26.30 -12.50 -0.79
C GLY A 214 27.82 -12.36 -0.60
N THR A 215 28.37 -11.18 -0.92
CA THR A 215 29.80 -10.88 -0.71
C THR A 215 30.19 -10.89 0.77
N GLN A 216 29.38 -10.24 1.62
CA GLN A 216 29.59 -10.25 3.07
C GLN A 216 29.49 -11.66 3.67
N ARG A 217 28.58 -12.50 3.16
CA ARG A 217 28.47 -13.90 3.58
C ARG A 217 29.74 -14.68 3.25
N LYS A 218 30.26 -14.56 2.02
CA LYS A 218 31.50 -15.21 1.59
C LYS A 218 32.70 -14.76 2.44
N ALA A 219 32.77 -13.48 2.81
CA ALA A 219 33.83 -12.97 3.67
C ALA A 219 33.78 -13.57 5.09
N ARG A 220 32.58 -13.75 5.66
CA ARG A 220 32.41 -14.45 6.95
C ARG A 220 32.74 -15.95 6.85
N GLU A 221 32.41 -16.59 5.74
CA GLU A 221 32.74 -18.00 5.47
C GLU A 221 34.27 -18.22 5.47
N ARG A 222 35.02 -17.34 4.81
CA ARG A 222 36.49 -17.41 4.77
C ARG A 222 37.13 -17.23 6.16
N ARG A 223 36.47 -16.50 7.07
CA ARG A 223 36.96 -16.29 8.43
C ARG A 223 36.66 -17.45 9.39
N GLY A 224 36.03 -18.53 8.91
CA GLY A 224 35.71 -19.70 9.73
C GLY A 224 34.68 -19.45 10.83
N SER A 225 33.87 -18.36 10.74
CA SER A 225 32.87 -18.04 11.76
C SER A 225 31.82 -19.12 11.86
N PHE A 226 31.62 -19.68 13.04
CA PHE A 226 30.55 -20.63 13.32
C PHE A 226 29.20 -19.95 13.20
N ARG A 227 28.23 -20.63 12.53
CA ARG A 227 26.90 -20.07 12.30
C ARG A 227 25.83 -21.04 12.79
N ILE A 228 24.89 -20.50 13.56
CA ILE A 228 23.68 -21.20 14.00
C ILE A 228 22.51 -20.55 13.29
N SER A 229 21.63 -21.36 12.71
CA SER A 229 20.37 -20.91 12.10
C SER A 229 19.18 -21.43 12.88
N LEU A 230 18.34 -20.51 13.36
CA LEU A 230 17.04 -20.85 13.96
C LEU A 230 15.99 -20.98 12.87
N VAL A 231 15.44 -22.17 12.69
CA VAL A 231 14.42 -22.49 11.68
C VAL A 231 13.13 -22.91 12.38
N GLY A 232 11.99 -22.51 11.81
CA GLY A 232 10.68 -22.87 12.35
C GLY A 232 9.59 -21.97 11.77
N TYR A 233 8.32 -22.34 11.99
CA TYR A 233 7.14 -21.59 11.55
C TYR A 233 7.10 -20.17 12.13
N THR A 234 6.29 -19.30 11.52
CA THR A 234 5.96 -17.98 12.08
C THR A 234 5.38 -18.15 13.49
N ASN A 235 5.66 -17.21 14.37
CA ASN A 235 5.23 -17.21 15.78
C ASN A 235 5.73 -18.41 16.64
N ALA A 236 6.66 -19.22 16.16
CA ALA A 236 7.28 -20.31 16.90
C ALA A 236 8.30 -19.85 17.97
N GLY A 237 8.36 -18.57 18.29
CA GLY A 237 9.25 -18.03 19.31
C GLY A 237 10.74 -17.89 18.92
N LYS A 238 11.08 -17.96 17.61
CA LYS A 238 12.47 -17.85 17.14
C LYS A 238 13.13 -16.54 17.56
N SER A 239 12.45 -15.41 17.36
CA SER A 239 12.97 -14.08 17.74
C SER A 239 13.11 -13.96 19.25
N THR A 240 12.17 -14.50 20.02
CA THR A 240 12.22 -14.53 21.48
C THR A 240 13.44 -15.31 21.97
N LEU A 241 13.66 -16.52 21.40
CA LEU A 241 14.82 -17.34 21.71
C LEU A 241 16.13 -16.62 21.35
N PHE A 242 16.18 -16.05 20.13
CA PHE A 242 17.34 -15.29 19.67
C PHE A 242 17.66 -14.12 20.59
N ASN A 243 16.67 -13.31 20.95
CA ASN A 243 16.84 -12.17 21.86
C ASN A 243 17.33 -12.62 23.24
N ARG A 244 16.81 -13.75 23.74
CA ARG A 244 17.25 -14.31 25.03
C ARG A 244 18.68 -14.79 25.01
N MET A 245 19.16 -15.32 23.88
CA MET A 245 20.53 -15.83 23.72
C MET A 245 21.55 -14.71 23.45
N THR A 246 21.17 -13.65 22.81
CA THR A 246 22.09 -12.63 22.29
C THR A 246 21.94 -11.26 22.94
N ASN A 247 20.91 -11.05 23.77
CA ASN A 247 20.48 -9.74 24.30
C ASN A 247 20.23 -8.71 23.18
N ALA A 248 19.86 -9.18 21.98
CA ALA A 248 19.51 -8.33 20.85
C ALA A 248 18.00 -8.05 20.86
N GLU A 249 17.61 -6.83 20.57
CA GLU A 249 16.19 -6.44 20.44
C GLU A 249 15.73 -6.63 19.00
N VAL A 250 15.58 -7.88 18.56
CA VAL A 250 15.08 -8.23 17.21
C VAL A 250 13.60 -8.57 17.30
N TYR A 251 12.79 -7.92 16.44
CA TYR A 251 11.35 -8.16 16.29
C TYR A 251 11.05 -9.01 15.07
#